data_bfd381c721426401cc19ad3a3f2f887d
#
_entry.id   bfd381c721426401cc19ad3a3f2f887d
#
_cell.length_a   1.000
_cell.length_b   1.000
_cell.length_c   1.000
_cell.angle_alpha   90.00
_cell.angle_beta   90.00
_cell.angle_gamma   90.00
#
_symmetry.space_group_name_H-M   'P 1'
#
loop_
_entity.id
_entity.type
_entity.pdbx_description
1 polymer ?
#
loop_
_entity_poly.entity_id
_entity_poly.type
_entity_poly.pdbx_seq_one_letter_code
_entity_poly.pdbx_strand_id
1 'polypeptide(L)'
;MADTNTTALAGLVKTAYDRYVEFALRSQPLVRSVADKRPAQQAMPGSSVVFSLYNDLAAATSALSEATDPDAVALSDVSTTSVTLAEYGNASLVTRKLQLFSLSDVDPAVADIIAYNMADSLDKIAMESLRQGTNVLYGGSVTSTATVSSADTITSAKIRRAVAKLRSNKAVPRQGSLYWCGIHPEVSHDLRAETGSVGWRDIHAQTDSAQGNLWAGTIGTYEGAFFVETPRMYEKAEGANQSTFTTTTTATSASGATTITVASTSGIDVGDGLAISATTGASTLVSAINGSVITLSVATTAAVTSGATVTITPKTNVFRTILAGKQALAEAVAQEPGVVIGPVTDKLMRFRPIGWYGVLGFARYREDALFRIETSSSISD
;
A
#
# COMPACT_ATOMS: atom_id res chain seq x y z
N MET A 1 -1.03 -67.05 1.12
CA MET A 1 -1.92 -66.35 2.08
C MET A 1 -2.16 -64.96 1.53
N ALA A 2 -3.39 -64.56 1.43
CA ALA A 2 -3.70 -63.17 1.00
C ALA A 2 -3.60 -62.28 2.23
N ASP A 3 -2.64 -61.38 2.28
CA ASP A 3 -2.42 -60.50 3.39
C ASP A 3 -3.45 -59.35 3.35
N THR A 4 -4.18 -59.16 4.43
CA THR A 4 -5.10 -58.02 4.61
C THR A 4 -4.27 -56.84 5.03
N ASN A 5 -3.98 -55.92 4.11
CA ASN A 5 -3.15 -54.73 4.34
C ASN A 5 -3.97 -53.44 4.19
N THR A 6 -3.34 -52.28 4.46
CA THR A 6 -3.96 -50.97 4.38
C THR A 6 -4.53 -50.63 2.99
N THR A 7 -4.01 -51.26 1.94
CA THR A 7 -4.49 -51.10 0.57
C THR A 7 -5.78 -51.91 0.34
N ALA A 8 -5.89 -53.12 0.92
CA ALA A 8 -7.07 -53.97 0.81
C ALA A 8 -8.27 -53.41 1.62
N LEU A 9 -8.02 -52.68 2.69
CA LEU A 9 -9.01 -52.07 3.55
C LEU A 9 -8.89 -50.53 3.59
N ALA A 10 -8.65 -49.92 2.45
CA ALA A 10 -8.50 -48.45 2.33
C ALA A 10 -9.67 -47.63 2.93
N GLY A 11 -10.89 -48.19 2.94
CA GLY A 11 -12.05 -47.55 3.57
C GLY A 11 -12.02 -47.47 5.10
N LEU A 12 -11.10 -48.21 5.76
CA LEU A 12 -10.91 -48.14 7.21
C LEU A 12 -9.77 -47.23 7.63
N VAL A 13 -8.93 -46.83 6.67
CA VAL A 13 -7.83 -45.91 6.91
C VAL A 13 -8.39 -44.49 6.97
N LYS A 14 -8.52 -43.90 8.16
CA LYS A 14 -8.89 -42.52 8.32
C LYS A 14 -7.65 -41.64 8.17
N THR A 15 -7.76 -40.62 7.31
CA THR A 15 -6.76 -39.53 7.23
C THR A 15 -6.77 -38.78 8.55
N ALA A 16 -5.64 -38.74 9.23
CA ALA A 16 -5.48 -37.88 10.40
C ALA A 16 -5.37 -36.41 9.94
N TYR A 17 -6.30 -35.61 10.35
CA TYR A 17 -6.24 -34.16 10.13
C TYR A 17 -5.68 -33.49 11.38
N ASP A 18 -4.79 -32.51 11.19
CA ASP A 18 -4.33 -31.66 12.28
C ASP A 18 -5.49 -30.78 12.74
N ARG A 19 -5.63 -30.66 14.05
CA ARG A 19 -6.62 -29.78 14.69
C ARG A 19 -6.20 -28.32 14.70
N TYR A 20 -4.90 -28.06 14.48
CA TYR A 20 -4.38 -26.71 14.48
C TYR A 20 -4.66 -26.04 13.14
N VAL A 21 -5.28 -24.86 13.19
CA VAL A 21 -5.46 -24.02 12.02
C VAL A 21 -4.24 -23.13 11.89
N GLU A 22 -3.42 -23.39 10.88
CA GLU A 22 -2.30 -22.51 10.55
C GLU A 22 -2.79 -21.42 9.60
N PHE A 23 -2.47 -20.17 9.93
CA PHE A 23 -2.74 -19.05 9.04
C PHE A 23 -1.56 -18.81 8.13
N ALA A 24 -1.82 -18.38 6.90
CA ALA A 24 -0.78 -17.94 5.98
C ALA A 24 0.05 -16.80 6.61
N LEU A 25 1.33 -16.71 6.26
CA LEU A 25 2.19 -15.61 6.70
C LEU A 25 1.57 -14.26 6.31
N ARG A 26 1.51 -13.35 7.28
CA ARG A 26 0.85 -12.06 7.13
C ARG A 26 1.78 -10.93 7.52
N SER A 27 1.83 -9.88 6.70
CA SER A 27 2.52 -8.64 7.07
C SER A 27 1.67 -7.80 8.02
N GLN A 28 2.32 -7.09 8.94
CA GLN A 28 1.61 -6.20 9.86
C GLN A 28 1.17 -4.91 9.14
N PRO A 29 -0.09 -4.47 9.28
CA PRO A 29 -0.55 -3.18 8.80
C PRO A 29 0.02 -2.07 9.69
N LEU A 30 0.84 -1.18 9.14
CA LEU A 30 1.54 -0.13 9.87
C LEU A 30 1.26 1.28 9.34
N VAL A 31 0.80 1.39 8.09
CA VAL A 31 0.66 2.69 7.41
C VAL A 31 -0.44 3.55 8.03
N ARG A 32 -1.55 2.93 8.46
CA ARG A 32 -2.63 3.64 9.16
C ARG A 32 -2.15 4.36 10.42
N SER A 33 -1.09 3.88 11.08
CA SER A 33 -0.54 4.50 12.29
C SER A 33 0.05 5.90 12.05
N VAL A 34 0.31 6.25 10.79
CA VAL A 34 0.78 7.58 10.37
C VAL A 34 -0.36 8.60 10.33
N ALA A 35 -1.61 8.15 10.26
CA ALA A 35 -2.75 9.05 10.22
C ALA A 35 -3.02 9.72 11.58
N ASP A 36 -3.32 11.01 11.54
CA ASP A 36 -3.81 11.75 12.70
C ASP A 36 -5.32 11.64 12.74
N LYS A 37 -5.82 10.84 13.69
CA LYS A 37 -7.24 10.56 13.84
C LYS A 37 -7.99 11.75 14.42
N ARG A 38 -9.12 12.07 13.79
CA ARG A 38 -10.11 13.01 14.35
C ARG A 38 -11.50 12.38 14.28
N PRO A 39 -12.21 12.23 15.40
CA PRO A 39 -13.56 11.71 15.38
C PRO A 39 -14.45 12.73 14.67
N ALA A 40 -15.23 12.27 13.70
CA ALA A 40 -16.33 13.06 13.15
C ALA A 40 -17.39 13.17 14.24
N GLN A 41 -17.80 14.39 14.57
CA GLN A 41 -18.89 14.58 15.54
C GLN A 41 -20.19 14.02 14.92
N GLN A 42 -20.82 13.10 15.60
CA GLN A 42 -22.07 12.44 15.15
C GLN A 42 -23.22 13.42 14.87
N ALA A 43 -23.12 14.65 15.34
CA ALA A 43 -24.12 15.69 15.15
C ALA A 43 -23.96 16.50 13.84
N MET A 44 -22.94 16.21 13.02
CA MET A 44 -22.74 16.92 11.76
C MET A 44 -23.41 16.18 10.61
N PRO A 45 -24.48 16.72 10.00
CA PRO A 45 -25.02 16.17 8.78
C PRO A 45 -24.06 16.45 7.63
N GLY A 46 -23.50 15.39 7.03
CA GLY A 46 -22.67 15.51 5.85
C GLY A 46 -21.81 14.28 5.58
N SER A 47 -21.51 14.03 4.31
CA SER A 47 -20.64 12.97 3.85
C SER A 47 -19.16 13.34 3.87
N SER A 48 -18.81 14.55 4.35
CA SER A 48 -17.43 15.03 4.40
C SER A 48 -17.15 15.80 5.69
N VAL A 49 -15.93 15.67 6.19
CA VAL A 49 -15.41 16.42 7.34
C VAL A 49 -14.41 17.44 6.83
N VAL A 50 -14.60 18.70 7.16
CA VAL A 50 -13.70 19.79 6.76
C VAL A 50 -12.71 20.08 7.88
N PHE A 51 -11.42 20.02 7.56
CA PHE A 51 -10.34 20.42 8.44
C PHE A 51 -9.89 21.81 8.05
N SER A 52 -9.92 22.76 9.00
CA SER A 52 -9.52 24.13 8.78
C SER A 52 -8.11 24.39 9.33
N LEU A 53 -7.29 25.03 8.53
CA LEU A 53 -5.94 25.46 8.84
C LEU A 53 -5.90 26.98 8.86
N TYR A 54 -5.54 27.56 10.00
CA TYR A 54 -5.29 29.00 10.11
C TYR A 54 -3.88 29.29 9.57
N ASN A 55 -3.80 30.31 8.75
CA ASN A 55 -2.54 30.84 8.26
C ASN A 55 -1.97 31.86 9.22
N ASP A 56 -0.65 31.91 9.36
CA ASP A 56 0.05 32.87 10.17
C ASP A 56 -0.01 34.27 9.51
N LEU A 57 -0.04 35.33 10.34
CA LEU A 57 0.17 36.70 9.86
C LEU A 57 1.60 36.89 9.37
N ALA A 58 1.77 37.77 8.39
CA ALA A 58 3.09 38.21 7.98
C ALA A 58 3.82 38.91 9.16
N ALA A 59 5.14 38.66 9.24
CA ALA A 59 5.94 39.30 10.27
C ALA A 59 5.91 40.85 10.14
N ALA A 60 5.66 41.55 11.23
CA ALA A 60 5.75 42.99 11.26
C ALA A 60 7.22 43.41 11.32
N THR A 61 7.78 43.78 10.18
CA THR A 61 9.22 44.17 10.03
C THR A 61 9.43 45.69 9.95
N SER A 62 8.37 46.47 9.84
CA SER A 62 8.43 47.93 9.79
C SER A 62 8.32 48.52 11.18
N ALA A 63 9.20 49.48 11.51
CA ALA A 63 9.08 50.23 12.75
C ALA A 63 7.82 51.06 12.76
N LEU A 64 7.15 51.10 13.90
CA LEU A 64 5.96 51.92 14.08
C LEU A 64 6.35 53.41 14.21
N SER A 65 5.50 54.29 13.71
CA SER A 65 5.63 55.71 13.91
C SER A 65 5.04 56.10 15.27
N GLU A 66 5.73 56.95 16.02
CA GLU A 66 5.25 57.42 17.32
C GLU A 66 3.96 58.24 17.22
N ALA A 67 3.73 58.87 16.06
CA ALA A 67 2.62 59.82 15.86
C ALA A 67 1.45 59.25 15.03
N THR A 68 1.54 58.00 14.58
CA THR A 68 0.53 57.44 13.68
C THR A 68 0.03 56.07 14.22
N ASP A 69 -1.28 55.94 14.37
CA ASP A 69 -1.90 54.67 14.73
C ASP A 69 -1.69 53.65 13.59
N PRO A 70 -1.17 52.46 13.89
CA PRO A 70 -0.96 51.42 12.86
C PRO A 70 -2.30 50.91 12.34
N ASP A 71 -2.39 50.72 11.03
CA ASP A 71 -3.55 50.10 10.39
C ASP A 71 -3.71 48.63 10.82
N ALA A 72 -4.95 48.22 11.07
CA ALA A 72 -5.26 46.86 11.42
C ALA A 72 -5.01 45.91 10.22
N VAL A 73 -4.27 44.85 10.44
CA VAL A 73 -4.02 43.82 9.44
C VAL A 73 -5.10 42.75 9.55
N ALA A 74 -5.81 42.47 8.46
CA ALA A 74 -6.80 41.39 8.41
C ALA A 74 -6.10 40.03 8.41
N LEU A 75 -6.68 39.05 9.13
CA LEU A 75 -6.27 37.67 9.03
C LEU A 75 -6.56 37.17 7.63
N SER A 76 -5.60 36.42 7.06
CA SER A 76 -5.82 35.72 5.78
C SER A 76 -6.86 34.61 5.94
N ASP A 77 -7.51 34.28 4.83
CA ASP A 77 -8.53 33.24 4.81
C ASP A 77 -7.96 31.86 5.26
N VAL A 78 -8.82 31.03 5.79
CA VAL A 78 -8.48 29.73 6.35
C VAL A 78 -8.37 28.71 5.23
N SER A 79 -7.23 28.02 5.12
CA SER A 79 -7.10 26.87 4.23
C SER A 79 -7.95 25.72 4.73
N THR A 80 -8.74 25.10 3.85
CA THR A 80 -9.59 23.98 4.21
C THR A 80 -9.24 22.71 3.41
N THR A 81 -9.19 21.57 4.10
CA THR A 81 -9.07 20.26 3.47
C THR A 81 -10.29 19.43 3.85
N SER A 82 -11.02 18.94 2.86
CA SER A 82 -12.18 18.07 3.07
C SER A 82 -11.79 16.60 2.98
N VAL A 83 -12.25 15.81 3.94
CA VAL A 83 -12.15 14.35 3.95
C VAL A 83 -13.53 13.79 3.68
N THR A 84 -13.70 13.11 2.56
CA THR A 84 -14.94 12.42 2.22
C THR A 84 -15.04 11.12 3.02
N LEU A 85 -16.15 10.92 3.70
CA LEU A 85 -16.45 9.69 4.42
C LEU A 85 -17.05 8.67 3.46
N ALA A 86 -16.55 7.44 3.50
CA ALA A 86 -17.08 6.33 2.73
C ALA A 86 -17.29 5.12 3.63
N GLU A 87 -18.22 4.27 3.23
CA GLU A 87 -18.50 3.00 3.89
C GLU A 87 -17.55 1.93 3.36
N TYR A 88 -16.92 1.22 4.26
CA TYR A 88 -16.06 0.09 3.93
C TYR A 88 -16.46 -1.13 4.73
N GLY A 89 -16.42 -2.28 4.09
CA GLY A 89 -16.75 -3.54 4.74
C GLY A 89 -16.55 -4.73 3.83
N ASN A 90 -16.41 -5.89 4.44
CA ASN A 90 -16.39 -7.18 3.76
C ASN A 90 -17.06 -8.22 4.64
N ALA A 91 -17.73 -9.20 4.05
CA ALA A 91 -18.45 -10.22 4.81
C ALA A 91 -18.29 -11.61 4.17
N SER A 92 -18.23 -12.63 5.02
CA SER A 92 -18.26 -14.03 4.64
C SER A 92 -19.47 -14.72 5.24
N LEU A 93 -20.06 -15.67 4.53
CA LEU A 93 -21.20 -16.46 4.99
C LEU A 93 -20.72 -17.84 5.46
N VAL A 94 -20.95 -18.14 6.73
CA VAL A 94 -20.67 -19.46 7.31
C VAL A 94 -21.96 -20.28 7.33
N THR A 95 -21.90 -21.50 6.77
CA THR A 95 -23.04 -22.38 6.74
C THR A 95 -23.08 -23.30 7.97
N ARG A 96 -24.26 -23.56 8.51
CA ARG A 96 -24.42 -24.51 9.62
C ARG A 96 -23.92 -25.91 9.28
N LYS A 97 -24.03 -26.32 8.01
CA LYS A 97 -23.49 -27.60 7.54
C LYS A 97 -21.96 -27.67 7.71
N LEU A 98 -21.27 -26.58 7.36
CA LEU A 98 -19.82 -26.48 7.55
C LEU A 98 -19.43 -26.59 9.03
N GLN A 99 -20.15 -25.89 9.91
CA GLN A 99 -19.90 -25.97 11.37
C GLN A 99 -20.09 -27.38 11.93
N LEU A 100 -21.11 -28.14 11.42
CA LEU A 100 -21.38 -29.50 11.89
C LEU A 100 -20.37 -30.53 11.36
N PHE A 101 -19.81 -30.34 10.18
CA PHE A 101 -18.91 -31.30 9.54
C PHE A 101 -17.44 -30.91 9.65
N SER A 102 -17.14 -29.69 10.10
CA SER A 102 -15.75 -29.25 10.32
C SER A 102 -15.15 -29.91 11.53
N LEU A 103 -13.92 -30.33 11.41
CA LEU A 103 -13.11 -30.90 12.50
C LEU A 103 -12.62 -29.82 13.47
N SER A 104 -12.47 -28.58 13.01
CA SER A 104 -12.05 -27.39 13.78
C SER A 104 -13.19 -26.42 13.97
N ASP A 105 -13.07 -25.55 14.97
CA ASP A 105 -14.03 -24.47 15.17
C ASP A 105 -13.84 -23.39 14.08
N VAL A 106 -14.84 -23.27 13.19
CA VAL A 106 -14.77 -22.41 12.00
C VAL A 106 -15.00 -20.93 12.36
N ASP A 107 -15.86 -20.65 13.34
CA ASP A 107 -16.26 -19.28 13.65
C ASP A 107 -15.08 -18.39 14.12
N PRO A 108 -14.21 -18.81 15.05
CA PRO A 108 -13.04 -18.04 15.45
C PRO A 108 -12.04 -17.86 14.31
N ALA A 109 -11.83 -18.90 13.48
CA ALA A 109 -10.91 -18.82 12.34
C ALA A 109 -11.40 -17.81 11.30
N VAL A 110 -12.68 -17.80 10.97
CA VAL A 110 -13.29 -16.83 10.05
C VAL A 110 -13.24 -15.43 10.63
N ALA A 111 -13.52 -15.27 11.93
CA ALA A 111 -13.44 -13.96 12.59
C ALA A 111 -12.02 -13.38 12.55
N ASP A 112 -10.98 -14.19 12.76
CA ASP A 112 -9.58 -13.75 12.66
C ASP A 112 -9.18 -13.36 11.22
N ILE A 113 -9.62 -14.13 10.23
CA ILE A 113 -9.41 -13.79 8.81
C ILE A 113 -10.08 -12.45 8.47
N ILE A 114 -11.30 -12.23 8.95
CA ILE A 114 -12.06 -10.99 8.72
C ILE A 114 -11.39 -9.81 9.45
N ALA A 115 -10.92 -9.99 10.67
CA ALA A 115 -10.21 -8.96 11.41
C ALA A 115 -8.91 -8.53 10.71
N TYR A 116 -8.14 -9.51 10.21
CA TYR A 116 -6.96 -9.20 9.40
C TYR A 116 -7.32 -8.49 8.09
N ASN A 117 -8.36 -8.96 7.38
CA ASN A 117 -8.84 -8.31 6.15
C ASN A 117 -9.25 -6.85 6.40
N MET A 118 -9.90 -6.57 7.54
CA MET A 118 -10.21 -5.19 7.96
C MET A 118 -8.93 -4.35 8.08
N ALA A 119 -7.95 -4.81 8.85
CA ALA A 119 -6.71 -4.09 9.06
C ALA A 119 -5.92 -3.88 7.74
N ASP A 120 -5.87 -4.91 6.89
CA ASP A 120 -5.26 -4.86 5.56
C ASP A 120 -5.93 -3.85 4.64
N SER A 121 -7.26 -3.84 4.59
CA SER A 121 -8.02 -2.94 3.74
C SER A 121 -7.84 -1.48 4.15
N LEU A 122 -7.88 -1.20 5.45
CA LEU A 122 -7.69 0.15 5.98
C LEU A 122 -6.29 0.69 5.72
N ASP A 123 -5.28 -0.17 5.85
CA ASP A 123 -3.88 0.17 5.58
C ASP A 123 -3.66 0.51 4.10
N LYS A 124 -4.28 -0.27 3.19
CA LYS A 124 -4.24 0.00 1.75
C LYS A 124 -4.92 1.32 1.37
N ILE A 125 -6.07 1.64 1.99
CA ILE A 125 -6.77 2.92 1.74
C ILE A 125 -5.93 4.10 2.24
N ALA A 126 -5.28 3.97 3.40
CA ALA A 126 -4.36 4.98 3.91
C ALA A 126 -3.16 5.18 2.98
N MET A 127 -2.56 4.09 2.49
CA MET A 127 -1.45 4.13 1.52
C MET A 127 -1.87 4.81 0.23
N GLU A 128 -3.08 4.52 -0.28
CA GLU A 128 -3.59 5.15 -1.50
C GLU A 128 -3.62 6.68 -1.41
N SER A 129 -3.98 7.21 -0.24
CA SER A 129 -3.95 8.66 0.01
C SER A 129 -2.52 9.21 0.11
N LEU A 130 -1.61 8.48 0.76
CA LEU A 130 -0.21 8.91 0.94
C LEU A 130 0.57 8.90 -0.36
N ARG A 131 0.37 7.89 -1.22
CA ARG A 131 1.12 7.74 -2.47
C ARG A 131 0.86 8.83 -3.52
N GLN A 132 -0.21 9.59 -3.38
CA GLN A 132 -0.62 10.63 -4.32
C GLN A 132 -0.01 12.02 -4.01
N GLY A 133 0.85 12.15 -2.99
CA GLY A 133 1.49 13.42 -2.63
C GLY A 133 2.21 14.10 -3.80
N THR A 134 2.20 15.43 -3.84
CA THR A 134 2.80 16.24 -4.93
C THR A 134 4.28 16.50 -4.72
N ASN A 135 4.76 16.45 -3.48
CA ASN A 135 6.18 16.62 -3.14
C ASN A 135 6.94 15.32 -3.43
N VAL A 136 7.58 15.25 -4.58
CA VAL A 136 8.27 14.06 -5.07
C VAL A 136 9.75 14.32 -5.29
N LEU A 137 10.56 13.35 -4.89
CA LEU A 137 11.97 13.22 -5.27
C LEU A 137 12.15 11.89 -6.00
N TYR A 138 13.00 11.89 -7.03
CA TYR A 138 13.28 10.68 -7.80
C TYR A 138 14.67 10.16 -7.51
N GLY A 139 14.88 8.86 -7.69
CA GLY A 139 16.20 8.23 -7.72
C GLY A 139 17.09 8.87 -8.79
N GLY A 140 18.40 8.62 -8.76
CA GLY A 140 19.33 9.13 -9.77
C GLY A 140 19.15 10.61 -10.10
N SER A 141 19.12 10.93 -11.38
CA SER A 141 18.89 12.28 -11.92
C SER A 141 17.57 12.44 -12.69
N VAL A 142 16.68 11.44 -12.62
CA VAL A 142 15.40 11.45 -13.34
C VAL A 142 14.39 12.41 -12.72
N THR A 143 13.40 12.82 -13.50
CA THR A 143 12.42 13.85 -13.13
C THR A 143 10.97 13.39 -13.20
N SER A 144 10.74 12.14 -13.59
CA SER A 144 9.39 11.56 -13.66
C SER A 144 9.41 10.08 -13.32
N THR A 145 8.28 9.54 -12.85
CA THR A 145 8.11 8.13 -12.53
C THR A 145 8.41 7.23 -13.73
N ALA A 146 7.92 7.59 -14.91
CA ALA A 146 8.07 6.81 -16.13
C ALA A 146 9.52 6.71 -16.66
N THR A 147 10.44 7.50 -16.11
CA THR A 147 11.86 7.48 -16.48
C THR A 147 12.75 6.82 -15.45
N VAL A 148 12.18 6.35 -14.32
CA VAL A 148 12.93 5.61 -13.29
C VAL A 148 13.38 4.27 -13.87
N SER A 149 14.67 4.06 -13.92
CA SER A 149 15.31 2.82 -14.38
C SER A 149 15.82 1.97 -13.20
N SER A 150 16.23 0.74 -13.46
CA SER A 150 16.79 -0.15 -12.44
C SER A 150 18.06 0.40 -11.76
N ALA A 151 18.74 1.37 -12.38
CA ALA A 151 19.92 2.04 -11.80
C ALA A 151 19.55 3.17 -10.82
N ASP A 152 18.31 3.63 -10.82
CA ASP A 152 17.85 4.77 -10.01
C ASP A 152 17.42 4.33 -8.60
N THR A 153 18.37 3.73 -7.88
CA THR A 153 18.16 3.25 -6.52
C THR A 153 18.14 4.39 -5.48
N ILE A 154 17.69 4.07 -4.27
CA ILE A 154 17.67 5.03 -3.18
C ILE A 154 19.11 5.34 -2.71
N THR A 155 19.32 6.58 -2.29
CA THR A 155 20.60 6.99 -1.67
C THR A 155 20.36 7.82 -0.41
N SER A 156 21.31 7.79 0.50
CA SER A 156 21.31 8.60 1.73
C SER A 156 21.18 10.10 1.43
N ALA A 157 21.77 10.57 0.33
CA ALA A 157 21.66 11.95 -0.12
C ALA A 157 20.22 12.36 -0.45
N LYS A 158 19.41 11.48 -1.02
CA LYS A 158 17.98 11.75 -1.31
C LYS A 158 17.16 11.85 -0.03
N ILE A 159 17.42 10.97 0.95
CA ILE A 159 16.78 11.02 2.26
C ILE A 159 17.12 12.31 2.98
N ARG A 160 18.38 12.68 3.05
CA ARG A 160 18.85 13.93 3.62
C ARG A 160 18.18 15.15 2.97
N ARG A 161 18.06 15.13 1.64
CA ARG A 161 17.38 16.19 0.88
C ARG A 161 15.89 16.26 1.24
N ALA A 162 15.19 15.13 1.36
CA ALA A 162 13.79 15.09 1.75
C ALA A 162 13.58 15.64 3.16
N VAL A 163 14.40 15.21 4.13
CA VAL A 163 14.34 15.72 5.52
C VAL A 163 14.65 17.21 5.58
N ALA A 164 15.64 17.70 4.82
CA ALA A 164 15.95 19.12 4.74
C ALA A 164 14.78 19.94 4.19
N LYS A 165 14.09 19.40 3.17
CA LYS A 165 12.88 20.03 2.61
C LYS A 165 11.73 20.04 3.60
N LEU A 166 11.46 18.95 4.32
CA LEU A 166 10.45 18.90 5.37
C LEU A 166 10.71 19.97 6.45
N ARG A 167 11.97 20.11 6.90
CA ARG A 167 12.38 21.13 7.85
C ARG A 167 12.23 22.55 7.30
N SER A 168 12.60 22.76 6.04
CA SER A 168 12.41 24.04 5.34
C SER A 168 10.93 24.43 5.24
N ASN A 169 10.06 23.47 5.04
CA ASN A 169 8.60 23.64 5.02
C ASN A 169 8.00 23.76 6.43
N LYS A 170 8.82 23.84 7.49
CA LYS A 170 8.38 23.91 8.89
C LYS A 170 7.48 22.73 9.32
N ALA A 171 7.63 21.58 8.67
CA ALA A 171 6.90 20.38 9.03
C ALA A 171 7.30 19.91 10.44
N VAL A 172 6.32 19.60 11.28
CA VAL A 172 6.55 19.15 12.65
C VAL A 172 6.95 17.66 12.63
N PRO A 173 8.09 17.28 13.24
CA PRO A 173 8.48 15.87 13.34
C PRO A 173 7.45 15.05 14.09
N ARG A 174 7.34 13.75 13.76
CA ARG A 174 6.32 12.87 14.35
C ARG A 174 6.73 12.33 15.71
N GLN A 175 8.00 11.99 15.88
CA GLN A 175 8.55 11.43 17.11
C GLN A 175 9.81 12.18 17.55
N GLY A 176 9.70 12.99 18.59
CA GLY A 176 10.81 13.84 19.02
C GLY A 176 11.27 14.78 17.89
N SER A 177 12.49 14.58 17.39
CA SER A 177 13.07 15.32 16.26
C SER A 177 13.03 14.53 14.94
N LEU A 178 12.40 13.35 14.91
CA LEU A 178 12.45 12.42 13.81
C LEU A 178 11.15 12.42 12.99
N TYR A 179 11.29 12.32 11.67
CA TYR A 179 10.19 12.09 10.74
C TYR A 179 9.98 10.59 10.54
N TRP A 180 8.73 10.17 10.34
CA TRP A 180 8.43 8.81 9.97
C TRP A 180 8.85 8.55 8.52
N CYS A 181 9.51 7.42 8.27
CA CYS A 181 9.90 7.00 6.94
C CYS A 181 9.48 5.55 6.72
N GLY A 182 8.47 5.34 5.88
CA GLY A 182 8.07 4.01 5.43
C GLY A 182 8.88 3.60 4.21
N ILE A 183 9.51 2.43 4.27
CA ILE A 183 10.39 1.90 3.22
C ILE A 183 10.06 0.44 2.90
N HIS A 184 10.16 0.05 1.63
CA HIS A 184 10.04 -1.35 1.21
C HIS A 184 11.34 -2.12 1.54
N PRO A 185 11.27 -3.43 1.89
CA PRO A 185 12.47 -4.22 2.20
C PRO A 185 13.54 -4.22 1.12
N GLU A 186 13.15 -4.29 -0.15
CA GLU A 186 14.09 -4.25 -1.28
C GLU A 186 14.82 -2.92 -1.38
N VAL A 187 14.10 -1.81 -1.19
CA VAL A 187 14.72 -0.47 -1.19
C VAL A 187 15.59 -0.27 0.04
N SER A 188 15.22 -0.85 1.19
CA SER A 188 16.04 -0.80 2.40
C SER A 188 17.34 -1.59 2.25
N HIS A 189 17.33 -2.68 1.45
CA HIS A 189 18.54 -3.41 1.08
C HIS A 189 19.55 -2.50 0.40
N ASP A 190 19.13 -1.74 -0.60
CA ASP A 190 19.99 -0.84 -1.36
C ASP A 190 20.55 0.28 -0.48
N LEU A 191 19.70 0.87 0.38
CA LEU A 191 20.17 1.90 1.31
C LEU A 191 21.23 1.37 2.27
N ARG A 192 21.10 0.13 2.73
CA ARG A 192 22.10 -0.53 3.60
C ARG A 192 23.33 -1.02 2.85
N ALA A 193 23.23 -1.23 1.54
CA ALA A 193 24.35 -1.59 0.69
C ALA A 193 25.21 -0.39 0.30
N GLU A 194 24.73 0.85 0.49
CA GLU A 194 25.49 2.06 0.20
C GLU A 194 26.78 2.11 1.04
N THR A 195 27.91 2.24 0.35
CA THR A 195 29.26 2.28 0.95
C THR A 195 29.81 3.69 0.98
N GLY A 196 30.63 4.00 1.96
CA GLY A 196 31.29 5.31 2.12
C GLY A 196 31.01 5.94 3.48
N SER A 197 31.74 6.99 3.82
CA SER A 197 31.71 7.67 5.14
C SER A 197 30.33 8.26 5.51
N VAL A 198 29.38 8.28 4.61
CA VAL A 198 27.99 8.74 4.80
C VAL A 198 26.98 7.60 4.62
N GLY A 199 27.43 6.38 4.39
CA GLY A 199 26.59 5.21 4.23
C GLY A 199 25.90 4.82 5.53
N TRP A 200 24.74 4.15 5.41
CA TRP A 200 23.96 3.65 6.56
C TRP A 200 24.81 2.83 7.54
N ARG A 201 25.68 1.96 7.03
CA ARG A 201 26.49 1.04 7.87
C ARG A 201 27.53 1.76 8.71
N ASP A 202 28.23 2.75 8.15
CA ASP A 202 29.31 3.45 8.85
C ASP A 202 28.79 4.27 10.02
N ILE A 203 27.67 4.95 9.86
CA ILE A 203 27.05 5.75 10.92
C ILE A 203 26.55 4.86 12.06
N HIS A 204 25.94 3.72 11.73
CA HIS A 204 25.42 2.79 12.74
C HIS A 204 26.54 1.99 13.43
N ALA A 205 27.68 1.78 12.79
CA ALA A 205 28.86 1.15 13.40
C ALA A 205 29.54 2.05 14.44
N GLN A 206 29.44 3.37 14.28
CA GLN A 206 30.04 4.34 15.20
C GLN A 206 29.14 4.72 16.38
N THR A 207 27.84 4.52 16.26
CA THR A 207 26.88 4.77 17.33
C THR A 207 26.52 3.45 17.99
N ASP A 208 27.07 3.20 19.16
CA ASP A 208 26.67 2.12 20.08
C ASP A 208 25.29 2.45 20.71
N SER A 209 24.35 2.81 19.88
CA SER A 209 22.96 3.02 20.30
C SER A 209 22.18 1.74 20.12
N ALA A 210 22.45 0.77 20.99
CA ALA A 210 21.53 -0.29 21.34
C ALA A 210 20.25 0.27 22.01
N GLN A 211 19.72 1.35 21.50
CA GLN A 211 18.39 1.79 21.86
C GLN A 211 17.42 0.93 21.08
N GLY A 212 16.88 -0.06 21.79
CA GLY A 212 15.98 -1.06 21.27
C GLY A 212 14.90 -0.44 20.38
N ASN A 213 14.72 -1.00 19.22
CA ASN A 213 13.66 -0.65 18.31
C ASN A 213 12.32 -0.90 18.98
N LEU A 214 11.72 0.15 19.52
CA LEU A 214 10.46 0.13 20.27
C LEU A 214 9.24 -0.14 19.39
N TRP A 215 9.41 -0.15 18.06
CA TRP A 215 8.33 -0.27 17.10
C TRP A 215 8.52 -1.50 16.22
N ALA A 216 7.47 -2.28 16.03
CA ALA A 216 7.48 -3.37 15.07
C ALA A 216 7.88 -2.86 13.67
N GLY A 217 8.82 -3.54 13.03
CA GLY A 217 9.31 -3.17 11.69
C GLY A 217 10.32 -2.00 11.65
N THR A 218 10.68 -1.41 12.80
CA THR A 218 11.70 -0.35 12.82
C THR A 218 13.08 -0.93 12.60
N ILE A 219 13.82 -0.43 11.60
CA ILE A 219 15.19 -0.86 11.30
C ILE A 219 16.24 0.10 11.82
N GLY A 220 15.88 1.29 12.26
CA GLY A 220 16.79 2.27 12.85
C GLY A 220 16.39 3.71 12.56
N THR A 221 17.28 4.61 12.98
CA THR A 221 17.14 6.05 12.73
C THR A 221 18.31 6.53 11.88
N TYR A 222 18.05 7.34 10.87
CA TYR A 222 19.06 7.86 9.97
C TYR A 222 18.67 9.24 9.45
N GLU A 223 19.62 10.19 9.45
CA GLU A 223 19.46 11.54 8.90
C GLU A 223 18.19 12.29 9.36
N GLY A 224 17.73 12.04 10.58
CA GLY A 224 16.53 12.71 11.12
C GLY A 224 15.22 12.04 10.77
N ALA A 225 15.24 10.83 10.23
CA ALA A 225 14.08 9.99 10.01
C ALA A 225 14.21 8.66 10.78
N PHE A 226 13.10 8.13 11.29
CA PHE A 226 13.04 6.75 11.77
C PHE A 226 12.37 5.87 10.72
N PHE A 227 13.00 4.77 10.42
CA PHE A 227 12.63 3.89 9.31
C PHE A 227 11.78 2.74 9.80
N VAL A 228 10.64 2.56 9.14
CA VAL A 228 9.73 1.44 9.32
C VAL A 228 9.71 0.64 8.03
N GLU A 229 10.24 -0.58 8.09
CA GLU A 229 10.27 -1.49 6.97
C GLU A 229 8.97 -2.30 6.91
N THR A 230 8.32 -2.27 5.77
CA THR A 230 7.14 -3.09 5.50
C THR A 230 7.01 -3.41 4.02
N PRO A 231 6.71 -4.69 3.66
CA PRO A 231 6.48 -5.07 2.27
C PRO A 231 5.15 -4.51 1.71
N ARG A 232 4.43 -3.73 2.53
CA ARG A 232 3.16 -3.10 2.14
C ARG A 232 3.35 -1.70 1.56
N MET A 233 4.58 -1.20 1.50
CA MET A 233 4.86 0.04 0.80
C MET A 233 4.55 -0.12 -0.68
N TYR A 234 4.10 1.00 -1.29
CA TYR A 234 3.67 0.99 -2.68
C TYR A 234 4.81 0.59 -3.63
N GLU A 235 4.50 -0.39 -4.44
CA GLU A 235 5.34 -0.91 -5.52
C GLU A 235 4.47 -1.12 -6.75
N LYS A 236 4.96 -0.73 -7.91
CA LYS A 236 4.29 -1.01 -9.20
C LYS A 236 5.24 -0.81 -10.38
N ALA A 237 5.06 -1.61 -11.41
CA ALA A 237 5.74 -1.50 -12.70
C ALA A 237 5.28 -0.24 -13.47
N GLU A 238 5.78 0.94 -13.08
CA GLU A 238 5.44 2.25 -13.67
C GLU A 238 6.66 2.98 -14.25
N GLY A 239 7.86 2.42 -14.10
CA GLY A 239 9.12 3.03 -14.52
C GLY A 239 9.42 2.90 -16.01
N ALA A 240 10.71 3.02 -16.34
CA ALA A 240 11.21 2.89 -17.70
C ALA A 240 10.97 1.48 -18.26
N ASN A 241 10.75 1.39 -19.56
CA ASN A 241 10.60 0.10 -20.23
C ASN A 241 11.92 -0.66 -20.20
N GLN A 242 11.81 -1.96 -19.92
CA GLN A 242 12.92 -2.90 -19.98
C GLN A 242 12.92 -3.70 -21.30
N SER A 243 13.84 -4.64 -21.43
CA SER A 243 13.93 -5.50 -22.60
C SER A 243 12.67 -6.35 -22.77
N THR A 244 12.09 -6.33 -23.96
CA THR A 244 10.90 -7.12 -24.26
C THR A 244 11.20 -8.61 -24.33
N PHE A 245 10.23 -9.41 -23.90
CA PHE A 245 10.23 -10.86 -24.11
C PHE A 245 8.88 -11.34 -24.64
N THR A 246 8.78 -12.58 -25.04
CA THR A 246 7.57 -13.14 -25.63
C THR A 246 7.08 -14.36 -24.88
N THR A 247 5.77 -14.50 -24.77
CA THR A 247 5.06 -15.70 -24.38
C THR A 247 4.00 -16.04 -25.43
N THR A 248 3.29 -17.14 -25.29
CA THR A 248 2.24 -17.54 -26.21
C THR A 248 0.93 -17.75 -25.49
N THR A 249 -0.18 -17.50 -26.17
CA THR A 249 -1.51 -17.84 -25.64
C THR A 249 -1.74 -19.34 -25.69
N THR A 250 -2.38 -19.91 -24.67
CA THR A 250 -2.74 -21.34 -24.59
C THR A 250 -4.22 -21.60 -24.90
N ALA A 251 -5.04 -20.56 -24.91
CA ALA A 251 -6.47 -20.65 -25.20
C ALA A 251 -6.89 -19.56 -26.20
N THR A 252 -7.97 -19.81 -26.92
CA THR A 252 -8.60 -18.80 -27.79
C THR A 252 -9.43 -17.85 -26.94
N SER A 253 -9.39 -16.55 -27.26
CA SER A 253 -10.23 -15.51 -26.66
C SER A 253 -11.01 -14.81 -27.75
N ALA A 254 -12.27 -14.46 -27.50
CA ALA A 254 -13.11 -13.73 -28.43
C ALA A 254 -12.66 -12.27 -28.61
N SER A 255 -13.09 -11.62 -29.69
CA SER A 255 -12.97 -10.17 -29.80
C SER A 255 -13.72 -9.49 -28.66
N GLY A 256 -13.13 -8.46 -28.07
CA GLY A 256 -13.67 -7.79 -26.89
C GLY A 256 -13.33 -8.48 -25.55
N ALA A 257 -12.50 -9.50 -25.56
CA ALA A 257 -12.08 -10.16 -24.33
C ALA A 257 -11.17 -9.26 -23.50
N THR A 258 -11.39 -9.24 -22.19
CA THR A 258 -10.55 -8.54 -21.20
C THR A 258 -9.55 -9.47 -20.52
N THR A 259 -9.58 -10.75 -20.85
CA THR A 259 -8.66 -11.76 -20.28
C THR A 259 -8.07 -12.63 -21.37
N ILE A 260 -6.82 -13.02 -21.19
CA ILE A 260 -6.11 -14.01 -22.03
C ILE A 260 -5.42 -15.03 -21.14
N THR A 261 -5.26 -16.26 -21.62
CA THR A 261 -4.51 -17.31 -20.94
C THR A 261 -3.20 -17.52 -21.66
N VAL A 262 -2.08 -17.44 -20.94
CA VAL A 262 -0.72 -17.54 -21.48
C VAL A 262 0.01 -18.79 -20.96
N ALA A 263 1.06 -19.20 -21.66
CA ALA A 263 1.85 -20.38 -21.30
C ALA A 263 2.68 -20.15 -20.02
N SER A 264 3.18 -18.93 -19.80
CA SER A 264 3.93 -18.54 -18.60
C SER A 264 3.64 -17.08 -18.27
N THR A 265 3.49 -16.81 -16.99
CA THR A 265 3.40 -15.46 -16.43
C THR A 265 4.66 -15.06 -15.65
N SER A 266 5.72 -15.87 -15.73
CA SER A 266 7.00 -15.55 -15.09
C SER A 266 7.61 -14.27 -15.69
N GLY A 267 8.02 -13.34 -14.84
CA GLY A 267 8.56 -12.03 -15.23
C GLY A 267 7.52 -11.06 -15.81
N ILE A 268 6.23 -11.30 -15.55
CA ILE A 268 5.14 -10.38 -15.93
C ILE A 268 4.54 -9.78 -14.68
N ASP A 269 4.52 -8.45 -14.62
CA ASP A 269 3.97 -7.69 -13.51
C ASP A 269 2.74 -6.85 -13.89
N VAL A 270 1.96 -6.50 -12.89
CA VAL A 270 0.83 -5.59 -13.08
C VAL A 270 1.35 -4.19 -13.41
N GLY A 271 0.99 -3.69 -14.58
CA GLY A 271 1.47 -2.42 -15.12
C GLY A 271 2.34 -2.57 -16.37
N ASP A 272 2.83 -3.77 -16.66
CA ASP A 272 3.63 -4.06 -17.86
C ASP A 272 2.86 -3.79 -19.14
N GLY A 273 3.59 -3.37 -20.17
CA GLY A 273 3.06 -3.25 -21.52
C GLY A 273 2.86 -4.62 -22.16
N LEU A 274 1.73 -4.82 -22.82
CA LEU A 274 1.41 -6.06 -23.50
C LEU A 274 0.90 -5.79 -24.91
N ALA A 275 1.46 -6.49 -25.89
CA ALA A 275 1.01 -6.46 -27.27
C ALA A 275 0.81 -7.88 -27.79
N ILE A 276 -0.32 -8.14 -28.42
CA ILE A 276 -0.63 -9.45 -29.03
C ILE A 276 -0.49 -9.30 -30.54
N SER A 277 0.27 -10.19 -31.17
CA SER A 277 0.41 -10.18 -32.63
C SER A 277 -0.96 -10.34 -33.29
N ALA A 278 -1.31 -9.44 -34.20
CA ALA A 278 -2.54 -9.38 -34.99
C ALA A 278 -3.80 -8.79 -34.33
N THR A 279 -3.82 -8.43 -33.05
CA THR A 279 -5.09 -8.07 -32.39
C THR A 279 -5.09 -6.80 -31.54
N THR A 280 -3.95 -6.16 -31.36
CA THR A 280 -3.91 -4.92 -30.57
C THR A 280 -3.33 -3.79 -31.41
N GLY A 281 -4.19 -2.91 -31.88
CA GLY A 281 -3.76 -1.65 -32.47
C GLY A 281 -3.18 -0.65 -31.46
N ALA A 282 -3.24 -0.97 -30.17
CA ALA A 282 -2.66 -0.19 -29.07
C ALA A 282 -2.04 -1.15 -28.04
N SER A 283 -0.92 -0.76 -27.46
CA SER A 283 -0.35 -1.45 -26.31
C SER A 283 -1.36 -1.41 -25.16
N THR A 284 -1.80 -2.57 -24.71
CA THR A 284 -2.58 -2.68 -23.48
C THR A 284 -1.63 -2.89 -22.30
N LEU A 285 -2.10 -2.63 -21.10
CA LEU A 285 -1.35 -2.91 -19.87
C LEU A 285 -1.92 -4.15 -19.19
N VAL A 286 -1.06 -4.86 -18.47
CA VAL A 286 -1.47 -5.91 -17.55
C VAL A 286 -2.19 -5.28 -16.36
N SER A 287 -3.46 -5.61 -16.15
CA SER A 287 -4.28 -5.07 -15.07
C SER A 287 -4.31 -5.99 -13.84
N ALA A 288 -4.31 -7.30 -14.06
CA ALA A 288 -4.24 -8.30 -13.00
C ALA A 288 -3.69 -9.62 -13.55
N ILE A 289 -3.11 -10.43 -12.68
CA ILE A 289 -2.60 -11.77 -12.99
C ILE A 289 -3.22 -12.76 -12.01
N ASN A 290 -3.79 -13.85 -12.55
CA ASN A 290 -4.33 -14.94 -11.74
C ASN A 290 -3.89 -16.30 -12.34
N GLY A 291 -2.85 -16.88 -11.78
CA GLY A 291 -2.21 -18.06 -12.34
C GLY A 291 -1.69 -17.80 -13.76
N SER A 292 -2.18 -18.52 -14.77
CA SER A 292 -1.84 -18.31 -16.18
C SER A 292 -2.76 -17.33 -16.93
N VAL A 293 -3.72 -16.71 -16.24
CA VAL A 293 -4.68 -15.77 -16.82
C VAL A 293 -4.23 -14.33 -16.55
N ILE A 294 -4.08 -13.57 -17.61
CA ILE A 294 -3.76 -12.13 -17.57
C ILE A 294 -5.03 -11.34 -17.87
N THR A 295 -5.36 -10.37 -17.01
CA THR A 295 -6.42 -9.38 -17.26
C THR A 295 -5.80 -8.15 -17.93
N LEU A 296 -6.42 -7.73 -19.01
CA LEU A 296 -5.99 -6.59 -19.82
C LEU A 296 -6.67 -5.30 -19.34
N SER A 297 -5.98 -4.18 -19.37
CA SER A 297 -6.56 -2.86 -19.11
C SER A 297 -7.50 -2.39 -20.22
N VAL A 298 -7.27 -2.87 -21.46
CA VAL A 298 -8.11 -2.60 -22.62
C VAL A 298 -8.47 -3.93 -23.28
N ALA A 299 -9.73 -4.09 -23.63
CA ALA A 299 -10.22 -5.31 -24.29
C ALA A 299 -9.57 -5.50 -25.69
N THR A 300 -9.44 -6.77 -26.09
CA THR A 300 -8.91 -7.12 -27.43
C THR A 300 -9.82 -6.61 -28.54
N THR A 301 -9.24 -6.08 -29.61
CA THR A 301 -10.00 -5.56 -30.78
C THR A 301 -10.40 -6.65 -31.77
N ALA A 302 -9.74 -7.82 -31.69
CA ALA A 302 -10.04 -9.00 -32.52
C ALA A 302 -9.90 -10.29 -31.70
N ALA A 303 -10.36 -11.39 -32.24
CA ALA A 303 -10.20 -12.70 -31.60
C ALA A 303 -8.71 -13.11 -31.55
N VAL A 304 -8.29 -13.64 -30.39
CA VAL A 304 -6.94 -14.15 -30.18
C VAL A 304 -6.97 -15.67 -30.31
N THR A 305 -6.17 -16.22 -31.19
CA THR A 305 -6.04 -17.67 -31.37
C THR A 305 -5.09 -18.28 -30.34
N SER A 306 -5.27 -19.55 -30.01
CA SER A 306 -4.27 -20.29 -29.24
C SER A 306 -2.96 -20.36 -30.01
N GLY A 307 -1.83 -20.17 -29.33
CA GLY A 307 -0.49 -20.10 -29.94
C GLY A 307 -0.12 -18.71 -30.47
N ALA A 308 -0.98 -17.68 -30.31
CA ALA A 308 -0.63 -16.31 -30.69
C ALA A 308 0.52 -15.78 -29.81
N THR A 309 1.47 -15.10 -30.44
CA THR A 309 2.59 -14.49 -29.73
C THR A 309 2.12 -13.26 -28.95
N VAL A 310 2.43 -13.24 -27.68
CA VAL A 310 2.23 -12.11 -26.78
C VAL A 310 3.59 -11.51 -26.44
N THR A 311 3.80 -10.27 -26.86
CA THR A 311 5.01 -9.51 -26.53
C THR A 311 4.77 -8.72 -25.25
N ILE A 312 5.59 -8.96 -24.24
CA ILE A 312 5.59 -8.24 -22.99
C ILE A 312 6.70 -7.20 -23.03
N THR A 313 6.36 -6.00 -22.62
CA THR A 313 7.32 -4.90 -22.38
C THR A 313 7.33 -4.62 -20.88
N PRO A 314 8.21 -5.29 -20.11
CA PRO A 314 8.30 -5.06 -18.68
C PRO A 314 8.65 -3.61 -18.39
N LYS A 315 8.13 -3.11 -17.29
CA LYS A 315 8.52 -1.82 -16.76
C LYS A 315 9.29 -2.01 -15.46
N THR A 316 10.21 -1.11 -15.21
CA THR A 316 10.92 -1.09 -13.95
C THR A 316 9.95 -0.89 -12.79
N ASN A 317 10.05 -1.70 -11.75
CA ASN A 317 9.28 -1.53 -10.53
C ASN A 317 9.72 -0.26 -9.80
N VAL A 318 8.74 0.59 -9.52
CA VAL A 318 8.95 1.84 -8.80
C VAL A 318 8.38 1.73 -7.41
N PHE A 319 9.24 1.90 -6.44
CA PHE A 319 8.91 1.89 -5.01
C PHE A 319 8.73 3.32 -4.53
N ARG A 320 7.73 3.53 -3.67
CA ARG A 320 7.46 4.82 -3.06
C ARG A 320 7.83 4.80 -1.59
N THR A 321 9.03 5.30 -1.27
CA THR A 321 9.44 5.58 0.10
C THR A 321 8.80 6.88 0.55
N ILE A 322 8.08 6.85 1.68
CA ILE A 322 7.26 7.98 2.14
C ILE A 322 7.85 8.53 3.45
N LEU A 323 8.18 9.82 3.46
CA LEU A 323 8.54 10.55 4.66
C LEU A 323 7.39 11.43 5.11
N ALA A 324 6.95 11.24 6.35
CA ALA A 324 5.80 11.96 6.91
C ALA A 324 6.11 12.59 8.26
N GLY A 325 5.71 13.85 8.40
CA GLY A 325 5.65 14.57 9.66
C GLY A 325 4.28 14.40 10.35
N LYS A 326 4.05 15.17 11.40
CA LYS A 326 2.70 15.31 11.97
C LYS A 326 1.78 16.02 10.99
N GLN A 327 0.51 15.68 11.01
CA GLN A 327 -0.52 16.28 10.16
C GLN A 327 -0.31 16.04 8.65
N ALA A 328 0.48 15.05 8.26
CA ALA A 328 0.65 14.66 6.86
C ALA A 328 -0.62 13.99 6.31
N LEU A 329 -1.20 13.08 7.08
CA LEU A 329 -2.42 12.32 6.75
C LEU A 329 -3.45 12.55 7.85
N ALA A 330 -4.67 12.93 7.47
CA ALA A 330 -5.82 12.98 8.37
C ALA A 330 -6.72 11.77 8.16
N GLU A 331 -7.20 11.20 9.25
CA GLU A 331 -8.22 10.18 9.26
C GLU A 331 -9.47 10.74 9.94
N ALA A 332 -10.58 10.82 9.21
CA ALA A 332 -11.88 11.14 9.75
C ALA A 332 -12.67 9.84 9.98
N VAL A 333 -13.14 9.63 11.19
CA VAL A 333 -13.86 8.42 11.57
C VAL A 333 -15.25 8.78 12.07
N ALA A 334 -16.28 8.39 11.31
CA ALA A 334 -17.67 8.51 11.73
C ALA A 334 -18.14 7.27 12.51
N GLN A 335 -17.71 6.10 12.06
CA GLN A 335 -17.92 4.83 12.76
C GLN A 335 -16.62 4.03 12.74
N GLU A 336 -16.11 3.70 13.94
CA GLU A 336 -14.90 2.87 14.06
C GLU A 336 -15.13 1.51 13.40
N PRO A 337 -14.16 1.06 12.58
CA PRO A 337 -14.23 -0.27 11.98
C PRO A 337 -14.22 -1.35 13.03
N GLY A 338 -15.12 -2.31 12.89
CA GLY A 338 -15.22 -3.43 13.82
C GLY A 338 -15.78 -4.67 13.16
N VAL A 339 -15.48 -5.82 13.75
CA VAL A 339 -16.05 -7.10 13.33
C VAL A 339 -17.52 -7.15 13.76
N VAL A 340 -18.40 -7.47 12.82
CA VAL A 340 -19.84 -7.57 13.03
C VAL A 340 -20.27 -9.00 12.70
N ILE A 341 -20.99 -9.61 13.63
CA ILE A 341 -21.67 -10.88 13.40
C ILE A 341 -23.14 -10.56 13.17
N GLY A 342 -23.58 -10.74 11.94
CA GLY A 342 -24.95 -10.44 11.55
C GLY A 342 -25.97 -11.51 12.00
N PRO A 343 -27.26 -11.18 11.99
CA PRO A 343 -28.31 -12.16 12.22
C PRO A 343 -28.33 -13.20 11.10
N VAL A 344 -28.92 -14.35 11.39
CA VAL A 344 -29.10 -15.40 10.40
C VAL A 344 -30.06 -14.91 9.30
N THR A 345 -29.61 -14.97 8.05
CA THR A 345 -30.33 -14.36 6.91
C THR A 345 -31.31 -15.31 6.19
N ASP A 346 -31.21 -16.61 6.43
CA ASP A 346 -32.05 -17.63 5.78
C ASP A 346 -33.25 -18.02 6.65
N LYS A 347 -34.40 -18.28 6.01
CA LYS A 347 -35.65 -18.79 6.66
C LYS A 347 -35.44 -20.07 7.46
N LEU A 348 -34.47 -20.91 7.11
CA LEU A 348 -34.09 -22.13 7.79
C LEU A 348 -32.95 -21.95 8.78
N MET A 349 -32.48 -20.71 9.01
CA MET A 349 -31.41 -20.37 9.92
C MET A 349 -30.06 -21.10 9.62
N ARG A 350 -29.75 -21.26 8.33
CA ARG A 350 -28.55 -22.00 7.88
C ARG A 350 -27.32 -21.14 7.63
N PHE A 351 -27.50 -19.85 7.37
CA PHE A 351 -26.43 -18.95 6.97
C PHE A 351 -26.20 -17.88 8.02
N ARG A 352 -24.95 -17.81 8.53
CA ARG A 352 -24.53 -16.81 9.50
C ARG A 352 -23.47 -15.90 8.85
N PRO A 353 -23.76 -14.61 8.63
CA PRO A 353 -22.77 -13.68 8.11
C PRO A 353 -21.83 -13.24 9.23
N ILE A 354 -20.53 -13.28 8.94
CA ILE A 354 -19.46 -12.68 9.74
C ILE A 354 -18.73 -11.71 8.85
N GLY A 355 -18.63 -10.47 9.26
CA GLY A 355 -17.99 -9.42 8.46
C GLY A 355 -17.40 -8.32 9.30
N TRP A 356 -16.83 -7.32 8.66
CA TRP A 356 -16.44 -6.06 9.27
C TRP A 356 -17.11 -4.89 8.54
N TYR A 357 -17.34 -3.82 9.27
CA TYR A 357 -17.94 -2.61 8.74
C TYR A 357 -17.36 -1.39 9.45
N GLY A 358 -17.18 -0.30 8.72
CA GLY A 358 -16.75 0.98 9.24
C GLY A 358 -17.04 2.12 8.27
N VAL A 359 -17.17 3.33 8.81
CA VAL A 359 -17.36 4.56 8.03
C VAL A 359 -16.25 5.53 8.35
N LEU A 360 -15.36 5.73 7.41
CA LEU A 360 -14.17 6.57 7.59
C LEU A 360 -13.67 7.12 6.26
N GLY A 361 -12.71 8.04 6.34
CA GLY A 361 -12.07 8.60 5.17
C GLY A 361 -10.65 9.05 5.49
N PHE A 362 -9.78 9.05 4.48
CA PHE A 362 -8.41 9.55 4.58
C PHE A 362 -8.21 10.68 3.57
N ALA A 363 -7.48 11.70 3.97
CA ALA A 363 -6.99 12.72 3.05
C ALA A 363 -5.64 13.26 3.53
N ARG A 364 -4.83 13.73 2.57
CA ARG A 364 -3.62 14.48 2.90
C ARG A 364 -4.03 15.83 3.49
N TYR A 365 -3.58 16.08 4.71
CA TYR A 365 -3.97 17.29 5.44
C TYR A 365 -3.01 18.44 5.17
N ARG A 366 -1.70 18.19 5.31
CA ARG A 366 -0.64 19.15 4.98
C ARG A 366 0.32 18.51 3.97
N GLU A 367 0.26 18.97 2.75
CA GLU A 367 1.16 18.48 1.69
C GLU A 367 2.64 18.78 2.00
N ASP A 368 2.91 19.91 2.68
CA ASP A 368 4.26 20.31 3.10
C ASP A 368 4.88 19.38 4.16
N ALA A 369 4.07 18.61 4.87
CA ALA A 369 4.52 17.62 5.85
C ALA A 369 4.75 16.22 5.26
N LEU A 370 4.58 16.07 3.95
CA LEU A 370 4.70 14.81 3.22
C LEU A 370 5.72 14.93 2.10
N PHE A 371 6.66 13.99 2.03
CA PHE A 371 7.55 13.80 0.89
C PHE A 371 7.54 12.34 0.44
N ARG A 372 7.57 12.14 -0.86
CA ARG A 372 7.64 10.86 -1.52
C ARG A 372 8.95 10.75 -2.28
N ILE A 373 9.68 9.65 -2.13
CA ILE A 373 10.87 9.34 -2.92
C ILE A 373 10.52 8.13 -3.79
N GLU A 374 10.61 8.29 -5.10
CA GLU A 374 10.36 7.24 -6.08
C GLU A 374 11.68 6.71 -6.62
N THR A 375 11.93 5.45 -6.40
CA THR A 375 13.17 4.76 -6.75
C THR A 375 12.87 3.35 -7.24
N SER A 376 13.81 2.77 -7.95
CA SER A 376 13.85 1.34 -8.19
C SER A 376 14.63 0.64 -7.08
N SER A 377 14.75 -0.68 -7.16
CA SER A 377 15.63 -1.49 -6.34
C SER A 377 16.56 -2.33 -7.21
N SER A 378 17.78 -2.58 -6.71
CA SER A 378 18.78 -3.40 -7.39
C SER A 378 18.44 -4.90 -7.40
N ILE A 379 17.50 -5.32 -6.55
CA ILE A 379 17.06 -6.71 -6.40
C ILE A 379 15.60 -6.93 -6.86
N SER A 380 14.96 -5.90 -7.36
CA SER A 380 13.64 -6.02 -7.96
C SER A 380 13.78 -6.61 -9.36
N ASP A 381 13.15 -7.75 -9.57
CA ASP A 381 13.12 -8.47 -10.86
C ASP A 381 12.21 -7.79 -11.88
#